data_36560dc9fd255909f60c651217c539a0
#
_entry.id   36560dc9fd255909f60c651217c539a0
#
_cell.length_a   1.000
_cell.length_b   1.000
_cell.length_c   1.000
_cell.angle_alpha   90.00
_cell.angle_beta   90.00
_cell.angle_gamma   90.00
#
_symmetry.space_group_name_H-M   'P 1'
#
loop_
_entity.id
_entity.type
_entity.pdbx_description
1 polymer ?
#
loop_
_entity_poly.entity_id
_entity_poly.type
_entity_poly.pdbx_seq_one_letter_code
_entity_poly.pdbx_strand_id
1 'polypeptide(L)'
;MGRLGANSSYFGHVGEAVRSLLSGLRLSFRHLWQARRHREPMGVAEDNYFARQDGIVTLQYPHETFPVPDNGRYQLHNEIEDCIVCDKCAKICPVDCIEIEPVRSVGEIGKTSDGSSKRIYAATFDIDMAKCCFCGLCTTVCPTECLTMTKDYDFSVFDIEEHTFAFSDMTDAEIAEKKQEFEEYQQQKAAAKTSSSSQPKAAVRPKVGAKPKPAFKPKMPMPKKNPNPPKPPTEE
;
A
#
# COMPACT_ATOMS: atom_id res chain seq x y z
N MET A 1 -29.50 -2.98 -23.35
CA MET A 1 -30.07 -4.13 -22.63
C MET A 1 -31.56 -4.16 -22.88
N GLY A 2 -31.99 -4.98 -23.88
CA GLY A 2 -33.43 -5.14 -24.22
C GLY A 2 -34.11 -5.95 -23.13
N ARG A 3 -35.22 -5.44 -22.61
CA ARG A 3 -36.11 -6.14 -21.68
C ARG A 3 -36.65 -7.40 -22.36
N LEU A 4 -36.35 -8.55 -21.77
CA LEU A 4 -37.00 -9.81 -22.12
C LEU A 4 -38.50 -9.67 -21.78
N GLY A 5 -39.34 -9.49 -22.79
CA GLY A 5 -40.78 -9.45 -22.62
C GLY A 5 -41.30 -10.82 -22.21
N ALA A 6 -42.05 -10.89 -21.12
CA ALA A 6 -42.53 -12.11 -20.45
C ALA A 6 -43.59 -12.95 -21.24
N ASN A 7 -43.75 -12.73 -22.55
CA ASN A 7 -44.76 -13.45 -23.38
C ASN A 7 -44.27 -13.70 -24.81
N SER A 8 -43.01 -14.13 -25.02
CA SER A 8 -42.59 -14.49 -26.36
C SER A 8 -42.87 -15.99 -26.62
N SER A 9 -43.59 -16.26 -27.74
CA SER A 9 -43.80 -17.63 -28.22
C SER A 9 -42.45 -18.30 -28.50
N TYR A 10 -42.39 -19.67 -28.42
CA TYR A 10 -41.22 -20.47 -28.75
C TYR A 10 -40.53 -20.00 -30.04
N PHE A 11 -41.31 -19.79 -31.11
CA PHE A 11 -40.76 -19.28 -32.37
C PHE A 11 -40.19 -17.85 -32.27
N GLY A 12 -40.68 -17.01 -31.33
CA GLY A 12 -40.12 -15.70 -31.05
C GLY A 12 -38.71 -15.83 -30.46
N HIS A 13 -38.49 -16.74 -29.51
CA HIS A 13 -37.19 -16.96 -28.93
C HIS A 13 -36.18 -17.56 -29.94
N VAL A 14 -36.65 -18.45 -30.81
CA VAL A 14 -35.82 -19.01 -31.93
C VAL A 14 -35.42 -17.86 -32.88
N GLY A 15 -36.35 -16.98 -33.24
CA GLY A 15 -36.08 -15.86 -34.11
C GLY A 15 -35.09 -14.86 -33.50
N GLU A 16 -35.17 -14.60 -32.17
CA GLU A 16 -34.25 -13.75 -31.43
C GLU A 16 -32.86 -14.37 -31.36
N ALA A 17 -32.75 -15.67 -31.06
CA ALA A 17 -31.51 -16.39 -31.05
C ALA A 17 -30.81 -16.39 -32.43
N VAL A 18 -31.55 -16.64 -33.51
CA VAL A 18 -31.01 -16.57 -34.88
C VAL A 18 -30.53 -15.17 -35.22
N ARG A 19 -31.30 -14.15 -34.87
CA ARG A 19 -30.89 -12.74 -35.08
C ARG A 19 -29.62 -12.39 -34.32
N SER A 20 -29.53 -12.81 -33.07
CA SER A 20 -28.33 -12.61 -32.22
C SER A 20 -27.10 -13.29 -32.80
N LEU A 21 -27.21 -14.56 -33.23
CA LEU A 21 -26.14 -15.31 -33.89
C LEU A 21 -25.70 -14.65 -35.19
N LEU A 22 -26.64 -14.25 -36.04
CA LEU A 22 -26.34 -13.52 -37.30
C LEU A 22 -25.67 -12.19 -37.06
N SER A 23 -26.09 -11.47 -36.02
CA SER A 23 -25.48 -10.20 -35.63
C SER A 23 -24.01 -10.42 -35.17
N GLY A 24 -23.76 -11.41 -34.33
CA GLY A 24 -22.40 -11.79 -33.90
C GLY A 24 -21.52 -12.23 -35.07
N LEU A 25 -22.06 -13.09 -35.95
CA LEU A 25 -21.35 -13.55 -37.15
C LEU A 25 -21.00 -12.40 -38.09
N ARG A 26 -21.95 -11.49 -38.31
CA ARG A 26 -21.73 -10.28 -39.14
C ARG A 26 -20.64 -9.39 -38.55
N LEU A 27 -20.61 -9.23 -37.22
CA LEU A 27 -19.56 -8.46 -36.53
C LEU A 27 -18.20 -9.12 -36.70
N SER A 28 -18.09 -10.43 -36.45
CA SER A 28 -16.85 -11.19 -36.61
C SER A 28 -16.34 -11.15 -38.05
N PHE A 29 -17.25 -11.32 -39.03
CA PHE A 29 -16.91 -11.23 -40.45
C PHE A 29 -16.42 -9.83 -40.85
N ARG A 30 -17.06 -8.78 -40.30
CA ARG A 30 -16.61 -7.40 -40.51
C ARG A 30 -15.18 -7.20 -39.97
N HIS A 31 -14.87 -7.70 -38.76
CA HIS A 31 -13.53 -7.63 -38.20
C HIS A 31 -12.52 -8.42 -39.02
N LEU A 32 -12.85 -9.63 -39.47
CA LEU A 32 -11.99 -10.43 -40.36
C LEU A 32 -11.67 -9.67 -41.65
N TRP A 33 -12.68 -9.02 -42.25
CA TRP A 33 -12.49 -8.25 -43.47
C TRP A 33 -11.62 -7.01 -43.24
N GLN A 34 -11.82 -6.34 -42.12
CA GLN A 34 -11.02 -5.19 -41.72
C GLN A 34 -9.57 -5.60 -41.40
N ALA A 35 -9.35 -6.75 -40.77
CA ALA A 35 -8.02 -7.27 -40.47
C ALA A 35 -7.17 -7.56 -41.71
N ARG A 36 -7.82 -7.82 -42.87
CA ARG A 36 -7.13 -8.03 -44.15
C ARG A 36 -6.45 -6.74 -44.67
N ARG A 37 -6.92 -5.57 -44.27
CA ARG A 37 -6.27 -4.30 -44.62
C ARG A 37 -5.07 -4.11 -43.68
N HIS A 38 -3.88 -4.03 -44.29
CA HIS A 38 -2.67 -3.77 -43.53
C HIS A 38 -2.81 -2.40 -42.84
N ARG A 39 -2.66 -2.39 -41.54
CA ARG A 39 -2.66 -1.14 -40.75
C ARG A 39 -1.25 -0.88 -40.30
N GLU A 40 -0.84 0.37 -40.34
CA GLU A 40 0.43 0.76 -39.75
C GLU A 40 0.36 0.52 -38.24
N PRO A 41 1.35 -0.15 -37.65
CA PRO A 41 1.42 -0.32 -36.21
C PRO A 41 1.54 1.06 -35.56
N MET A 42 0.67 1.35 -34.63
CA MET A 42 0.68 2.60 -33.87
C MET A 42 1.24 2.27 -32.47
N GLY A 43 2.34 2.95 -32.11
CA GLY A 43 2.94 2.79 -30.78
C GLY A 43 2.11 3.48 -29.70
N VAL A 44 2.22 3.00 -28.46
CA VAL A 44 1.53 3.56 -27.30
C VAL A 44 1.92 5.02 -27.03
N ALA A 45 3.10 5.43 -27.49
CA ALA A 45 3.62 6.80 -27.33
C ALA A 45 2.95 7.82 -28.25
N GLU A 46 2.10 7.40 -29.21
CA GLU A 46 1.39 8.31 -30.09
C GLU A 46 0.16 8.90 -29.42
N ASP A 47 -0.02 10.23 -29.54
CA ASP A 47 -1.10 11.00 -28.88
C ASP A 47 -2.50 10.50 -29.22
N ASN A 48 -2.69 9.85 -30.39
CA ASN A 48 -3.99 9.38 -30.88
C ASN A 48 -4.27 7.90 -30.59
N TYR A 49 -3.42 7.21 -29.82
CA TYR A 49 -3.56 5.77 -29.56
C TYR A 49 -4.94 5.41 -28.98
N PHE A 50 -5.40 6.14 -27.96
CA PHE A 50 -6.69 5.89 -27.30
C PHE A 50 -7.91 6.44 -28.05
N ALA A 51 -7.69 7.34 -29.02
CA ALA A 51 -8.76 7.93 -29.81
C ALA A 51 -9.21 7.02 -30.97
N ARG A 52 -8.39 6.07 -31.38
CA ARG A 52 -8.74 5.10 -32.42
C ARG A 52 -9.65 4.01 -31.86
N GLN A 53 -10.90 4.00 -32.32
CA GLN A 53 -11.88 2.96 -32.00
C GLN A 53 -11.96 1.87 -33.07
N ASP A 54 -11.00 1.76 -33.95
CA ASP A 54 -11.03 0.85 -35.10
C ASP A 54 -10.75 -0.62 -34.78
N GLY A 55 -10.76 -1.01 -33.51
CA GLY A 55 -10.96 -2.37 -33.03
C GLY A 55 -9.78 -3.34 -33.14
N ILE A 56 -8.59 -2.93 -33.57
CA ILE A 56 -7.41 -3.80 -33.64
C ILE A 56 -6.16 -3.00 -33.25
N VAL A 57 -6.22 -2.35 -32.12
CA VAL A 57 -5.02 -1.81 -31.49
C VAL A 57 -4.63 -2.81 -30.39
N THR A 58 -3.66 -3.65 -30.68
CA THR A 58 -3.11 -4.61 -29.72
C THR A 58 -1.73 -4.12 -29.33
N LEU A 59 -1.51 -3.99 -28.04
CA LEU A 59 -0.19 -3.78 -27.48
C LEU A 59 0.64 -5.05 -27.66
N GLN A 60 1.88 -4.93 -28.14
CA GLN A 60 2.80 -6.05 -28.29
C GLN A 60 3.55 -6.33 -26.97
N TYR A 61 2.81 -6.64 -25.92
CA TYR A 61 3.41 -7.04 -24.64
C TYR A 61 4.20 -8.36 -24.82
N PRO A 62 5.42 -8.52 -24.29
CA PRO A 62 6.18 -7.58 -23.41
C PRO A 62 7.07 -6.56 -24.13
N HIS A 63 7.08 -6.54 -25.49
CA HIS A 63 7.95 -5.63 -26.26
C HIS A 63 7.50 -4.18 -26.15
N GLU A 64 6.20 -3.97 -26.04
CA GLU A 64 5.60 -2.66 -25.79
C GLU A 64 4.78 -2.74 -24.49
N THR A 65 4.97 -1.78 -23.59
CA THR A 65 4.23 -1.66 -22.34
C THR A 65 3.52 -0.30 -22.28
N PHE A 66 2.38 -0.24 -21.61
CA PHE A 66 1.74 1.04 -21.33
C PHE A 66 2.63 1.90 -20.42
N PRO A 67 2.62 3.23 -20.63
CA PRO A 67 3.28 4.12 -19.67
C PRO A 67 2.62 3.98 -18.30
N VAL A 68 3.42 3.64 -17.30
CA VAL A 68 2.93 3.48 -15.94
C VAL A 68 2.75 4.87 -15.32
N PRO A 69 1.57 5.20 -14.78
CA PRO A 69 1.34 6.50 -14.14
C PRO A 69 2.17 6.64 -12.86
N ASP A 70 2.62 7.87 -12.57
CA ASP A 70 3.48 8.14 -11.40
C ASP A 70 2.78 7.87 -10.06
N ASN A 71 1.43 7.94 -10.04
CA ASN A 71 0.63 7.62 -8.87
C ASN A 71 0.15 6.15 -8.82
N GLY A 72 0.76 5.27 -9.61
CA GLY A 72 0.45 3.85 -9.63
C GLY A 72 0.74 3.19 -8.27
N ARG A 73 -0.12 2.26 -7.86
CA ARG A 73 0.02 1.47 -6.64
C ARG A 73 0.19 0.01 -7.01
N TYR A 74 1.40 -0.32 -7.46
CA TYR A 74 1.66 -1.68 -7.95
C TYR A 74 2.42 -2.50 -6.91
N GLN A 75 3.73 -2.40 -6.86
CA GLN A 75 4.51 -3.17 -5.90
C GLN A 75 4.89 -2.28 -4.71
N LEU A 76 4.78 -2.81 -3.50
CA LEU A 76 5.25 -2.15 -2.30
C LEU A 76 6.75 -2.43 -2.12
N HIS A 77 7.52 -1.39 -1.85
CA HIS A 77 8.95 -1.45 -1.58
C HIS A 77 9.27 -0.81 -0.24
N ASN A 78 10.25 -1.36 0.47
CA ASN A 78 10.70 -0.83 1.76
C ASN A 78 12.20 -0.58 1.75
N GLU A 79 12.60 0.66 2.00
CA GLU A 79 13.99 1.01 2.31
C GLU A 79 14.27 0.75 3.78
N ILE A 80 14.86 -0.42 4.08
CA ILE A 80 15.08 -0.86 5.45
C ILE A 80 16.07 0.03 6.22
N GLU A 81 16.97 0.69 5.50
CA GLU A 81 17.94 1.61 6.10
C GLU A 81 17.25 2.82 6.74
N ASP A 82 16.15 3.30 6.16
CA ASP A 82 15.36 4.42 6.68
C ASP A 82 14.22 3.98 7.61
N CYS A 83 14.03 2.68 7.80
CA CYS A 83 12.99 2.16 8.68
C CYS A 83 13.40 2.26 10.15
N ILE A 84 12.55 2.92 10.98
CA ILE A 84 12.72 3.03 12.45
C ILE A 84 11.96 1.94 13.22
N VAL A 85 11.37 0.98 12.53
CA VAL A 85 10.64 -0.16 13.11
C VAL A 85 9.54 0.28 14.09
N CYS A 86 8.65 1.17 13.64
CA CYS A 86 7.59 1.74 14.48
C CYS A 86 6.26 0.97 14.46
N ASP A 87 6.14 -0.12 13.70
CA ASP A 87 4.97 -1.00 13.52
C ASP A 87 3.69 -0.30 13.02
N LYS A 88 3.75 0.95 12.61
CA LYS A 88 2.54 1.66 12.15
C LYS A 88 1.98 1.06 10.86
N CYS A 89 2.86 0.63 9.96
CA CYS A 89 2.48 0.01 8.68
C CYS A 89 1.78 -1.34 8.89
N ALA A 90 2.29 -2.20 9.78
CA ALA A 90 1.65 -3.46 10.12
C ALA A 90 0.28 -3.24 10.79
N LYS A 91 0.19 -2.30 11.75
CA LYS A 91 -1.07 -2.01 12.46
C LYS A 91 -2.17 -1.40 11.61
N ILE A 92 -1.83 -0.64 10.56
CA ILE A 92 -2.82 -0.02 9.67
C ILE A 92 -3.26 -0.96 8.55
N CYS A 93 -2.52 -2.04 8.30
CA CYS A 93 -2.79 -2.96 7.22
C CYS A 93 -4.12 -3.67 7.42
N PRO A 94 -5.10 -3.55 6.50
CA PRO A 94 -6.41 -4.17 6.65
C PRO A 94 -6.39 -5.69 6.43
N VAL A 95 -5.34 -6.22 5.80
CA VAL A 95 -5.20 -7.64 5.43
C VAL A 95 -4.05 -8.32 6.17
N ASP A 96 -3.36 -7.60 7.05
CA ASP A 96 -2.26 -8.11 7.89
C ASP A 96 -1.18 -8.83 7.05
N CYS A 97 -0.71 -8.14 5.99
CA CYS A 97 0.29 -8.68 5.06
C CYS A 97 1.73 -8.28 5.40
N ILE A 98 1.96 -7.49 6.47
CA ILE A 98 3.29 -7.01 6.86
C ILE A 98 3.65 -7.62 8.20
N GLU A 99 4.74 -8.39 8.22
CA GLU A 99 5.28 -9.02 9.42
C GLU A 99 6.63 -8.38 9.79
N ILE A 100 6.77 -7.94 11.05
CA ILE A 100 7.94 -7.22 11.52
C ILE A 100 8.37 -7.82 12.86
N GLU A 101 9.60 -8.29 12.94
CA GLU A 101 10.22 -8.68 14.21
C GLU A 101 11.25 -7.64 14.66
N PRO A 102 10.98 -6.86 15.72
CA PRO A 102 11.90 -5.84 16.18
C PRO A 102 12.94 -6.41 17.15
N VAL A 103 14.22 -6.06 16.95
CA VAL A 103 15.30 -6.32 17.91
C VAL A 103 15.86 -5.00 18.41
N ARG A 104 15.80 -4.77 19.71
CA ARG A 104 16.29 -3.53 20.33
C ARG A 104 17.79 -3.50 20.41
N SER A 105 18.39 -2.37 20.07
CA SER A 105 19.81 -2.10 20.27
C SER A 105 20.08 -1.53 21.65
N VAL A 106 21.31 -1.73 22.13
CA VAL A 106 21.81 -1.11 23.36
C VAL A 106 22.01 0.40 23.21
N GLY A 107 22.34 0.87 22.00
CA GLY A 107 22.62 2.26 21.70
C GLY A 107 21.87 2.77 20.46
N GLU A 108 22.34 3.89 19.94
CA GLU A 108 21.90 4.46 18.67
C GLU A 108 22.66 3.74 17.54
N ILE A 109 21.92 3.16 16.60
CA ILE A 109 22.46 2.37 15.48
C ILE A 109 22.93 3.31 14.35
N GLY A 110 22.16 4.38 14.11
CA GLY A 110 22.38 5.31 13.02
C GLY A 110 21.26 6.34 12.96
N LYS A 111 21.23 7.06 11.86
CA LYS A 111 20.17 8.03 11.54
C LYS A 111 19.57 7.67 10.21
N THR A 112 18.28 7.88 10.08
CA THR A 112 17.55 7.82 8.84
C THR A 112 17.84 9.04 7.94
N SER A 113 17.45 9.01 6.69
CA SER A 113 17.65 10.12 5.73
C SER A 113 17.00 11.43 6.19
N ASP A 114 15.88 11.35 6.95
CA ASP A 114 15.20 12.50 7.56
C ASP A 114 15.84 13.00 8.88
N GLY A 115 16.93 12.33 9.34
CA GLY A 115 17.66 12.67 10.56
C GLY A 115 17.13 12.05 11.85
N SER A 116 16.10 11.21 11.79
CA SER A 116 15.56 10.49 12.95
C SER A 116 16.56 9.44 13.46
N SER A 117 16.69 9.29 14.78
CA SER A 117 17.61 8.31 15.35
C SER A 117 17.03 6.90 15.33
N LYS A 118 17.81 5.94 14.83
CA LYS A 118 17.49 4.52 14.74
C LYS A 118 18.04 3.78 15.94
N ARG A 119 17.17 3.04 16.68
CA ARG A 119 17.51 2.30 17.90
C ARG A 119 17.00 0.86 17.91
N ILE A 120 16.31 0.47 16.87
CA ILE A 120 15.68 -0.84 16.75
C ILE A 120 16.10 -1.40 15.39
N TYR A 121 16.57 -2.65 15.39
CA TYR A 121 16.80 -3.39 14.18
C TYR A 121 15.50 -4.09 13.76
N ALA A 122 15.26 -4.20 12.48
CA ALA A 122 14.26 -5.12 11.95
C ALA A 122 14.94 -6.48 11.74
N ALA A 123 14.72 -7.43 12.61
CA ALA A 123 15.23 -8.79 12.43
C ALA A 123 14.57 -9.44 11.22
N THR A 124 13.24 -9.33 11.12
CA THR A 124 12.50 -9.66 9.93
C THR A 124 11.63 -8.46 9.53
N PHE A 125 11.48 -8.24 8.24
CA PHE A 125 10.54 -7.30 7.67
C PHE A 125 10.03 -7.91 6.36
N ASP A 126 8.95 -8.64 6.48
CA ASP A 126 8.40 -9.42 5.39
C ASP A 126 7.06 -8.84 4.94
N ILE A 127 6.85 -8.77 3.64
CA ILE A 127 5.60 -8.31 3.04
C ILE A 127 5.07 -9.42 2.14
N ASP A 128 3.91 -9.96 2.49
CA ASP A 128 3.19 -10.93 1.67
C ASP A 128 2.40 -10.17 0.58
N MET A 129 2.98 -10.11 -0.62
CA MET A 129 2.37 -9.45 -1.77
C MET A 129 1.14 -10.20 -2.30
N ALA A 130 1.00 -11.50 -2.00
CA ALA A 130 -0.18 -12.28 -2.37
C ALA A 130 -1.41 -11.86 -1.55
N LYS A 131 -1.23 -11.43 -0.29
CA LYS A 131 -2.30 -10.87 0.55
C LYS A 131 -2.51 -9.40 0.34
N CYS A 132 -1.50 -8.65 -0.13
CA CYS A 132 -1.55 -7.21 -0.23
C CYS A 132 -2.64 -6.75 -1.20
N CYS A 133 -3.52 -5.85 -0.74
CA CYS A 133 -4.55 -5.24 -1.59
C CYS A 133 -4.11 -3.90 -2.23
N PHE A 134 -2.85 -3.56 -2.15
CA PHE A 134 -2.24 -2.35 -2.74
C PHE A 134 -2.96 -1.04 -2.41
N CYS A 135 -3.58 -0.95 -1.22
CA CYS A 135 -4.35 0.22 -0.80
C CYS A 135 -3.47 1.46 -0.51
N GLY A 136 -2.17 1.27 -0.21
CA GLY A 136 -1.24 2.36 0.08
C GLY A 136 -1.41 3.02 1.44
N LEU A 137 -2.20 2.46 2.37
CA LEU A 137 -2.35 3.02 3.71
C LEU A 137 -1.06 2.98 4.52
N CYS A 138 -0.25 1.93 4.33
CA CYS A 138 1.04 1.77 5.01
C CYS A 138 2.04 2.88 4.61
N THR A 139 2.04 3.31 3.35
CA THR A 139 2.93 4.40 2.90
C THR A 139 2.53 5.75 3.49
N THR A 140 1.23 6.01 3.67
CA THR A 140 0.73 7.28 4.22
C THR A 140 1.00 7.45 5.72
N VAL A 141 1.15 6.35 6.48
CA VAL A 141 1.41 6.42 7.93
C VAL A 141 2.88 6.30 8.29
N CYS A 142 3.73 6.00 7.32
CA CYS A 142 5.16 5.88 7.53
C CYS A 142 5.78 7.26 7.84
N PRO A 143 6.39 7.46 9.02
CA PRO A 143 6.93 8.77 9.39
C PRO A 143 8.24 9.11 8.69
N THR A 144 8.96 8.11 8.20
CA THR A 144 10.26 8.25 7.51
C THR A 144 10.14 8.03 6.01
N GLU A 145 8.92 7.82 5.50
CA GLU A 145 8.62 7.58 4.09
C GLU A 145 9.42 6.41 3.47
N CYS A 146 9.92 5.48 4.31
CA CYS A 146 10.69 4.33 3.87
C CYS A 146 9.87 3.30 3.06
N LEU A 147 8.53 3.33 3.19
CA LEU A 147 7.62 2.52 2.39
C LEU A 147 7.10 3.31 1.20
N THR A 148 7.38 2.82 0.01
CA THR A 148 6.99 3.44 -1.26
C THR A 148 6.26 2.45 -2.15
N MET A 149 5.47 2.97 -3.11
CA MET A 149 4.89 2.17 -4.17
C MET A 149 5.73 2.33 -5.43
N THR A 150 6.19 1.23 -5.99
CA THR A 150 6.96 1.22 -7.23
C THR A 150 6.05 1.16 -8.45
N LYS A 151 6.65 1.38 -9.62
CA LYS A 151 5.98 1.27 -10.92
C LYS A 151 5.98 -0.17 -11.47
N ASP A 152 6.60 -1.10 -10.74
CA ASP A 152 6.72 -2.49 -11.15
C ASP A 152 5.41 -3.21 -10.93
N TYR A 153 4.70 -3.49 -12.01
CA TYR A 153 3.42 -4.17 -11.98
C TYR A 153 3.50 -5.67 -12.32
N ASP A 154 4.60 -6.09 -12.95
CA ASP A 154 4.82 -7.47 -13.34
C ASP A 154 5.92 -8.09 -12.47
N PHE A 155 5.52 -8.65 -11.34
CA PHE A 155 6.36 -9.40 -10.41
C PHE A 155 5.78 -10.80 -10.16
N SER A 156 5.25 -11.40 -11.22
CA SER A 156 4.70 -12.74 -11.19
C SER A 156 5.79 -13.78 -10.92
N VAL A 157 5.48 -14.72 -10.03
CA VAL A 157 6.35 -15.84 -9.65
C VAL A 157 5.60 -17.17 -9.84
N PHE A 158 6.32 -18.28 -9.88
CA PHE A 158 5.72 -19.60 -10.07
C PHE A 158 5.23 -20.22 -8.75
N ASP A 159 5.91 -19.91 -7.64
CA ASP A 159 5.55 -20.39 -6.32
C ASP A 159 4.96 -19.24 -5.49
N ILE A 160 3.88 -19.51 -4.76
CA ILE A 160 3.21 -18.52 -3.95
C ILE A 160 4.08 -18.08 -2.76
N GLU A 161 4.97 -18.92 -2.28
CA GLU A 161 5.90 -18.60 -1.20
C GLU A 161 6.89 -17.51 -1.61
N GLU A 162 7.28 -17.46 -2.88
CA GLU A 162 8.14 -16.41 -3.44
C GLU A 162 7.45 -15.04 -3.51
N HIS A 163 6.13 -14.95 -3.28
CA HIS A 163 5.40 -13.68 -3.16
C HIS A 163 5.59 -13.01 -1.80
N THR A 164 6.27 -13.65 -0.86
CA THR A 164 6.69 -13.02 0.39
C THR A 164 8.06 -12.38 0.18
N PHE A 165 8.07 -11.05 0.13
CA PHE A 165 9.28 -10.27 -0.08
C PHE A 165 9.91 -9.93 1.27
N ALA A 166 11.12 -10.45 1.50
CA ALA A 166 11.93 -10.14 2.67
C ALA A 166 12.77 -8.90 2.39
N PHE A 167 12.65 -7.89 3.24
CA PHE A 167 13.42 -6.63 3.16
C PHE A 167 14.47 -6.51 4.27
N SER A 168 14.56 -7.48 5.20
CA SER A 168 15.58 -7.48 6.23
C SER A 168 16.91 -8.00 5.70
N ASP A 169 17.99 -7.31 6.01
CA ASP A 169 19.36 -7.71 5.64
C ASP A 169 20.09 -8.50 6.74
N MET A 170 19.42 -8.75 7.89
CA MET A 170 20.06 -9.42 9.04
C MET A 170 20.05 -10.94 8.88
N THR A 171 21.18 -11.54 9.18
CA THR A 171 21.30 -13.00 9.28
C THR A 171 20.83 -13.52 10.65
N ASP A 172 20.37 -14.77 10.71
CA ASP A 172 19.95 -15.40 11.98
C ASP A 172 21.01 -15.36 13.08
N ALA A 173 22.29 -15.45 12.70
CA ALA A 173 23.41 -15.36 13.63
C ALA A 173 23.52 -13.94 14.24
N GLU A 174 23.40 -12.90 13.43
CA GLU A 174 23.41 -11.51 13.88
C GLU A 174 22.21 -11.19 14.77
N ILE A 175 21.05 -11.72 14.43
CA ILE A 175 19.83 -11.57 15.23
C ILE A 175 20.03 -12.16 16.62
N ALA A 176 20.59 -13.38 16.70
CA ALA A 176 20.88 -14.04 17.98
C ALA A 176 21.89 -13.27 18.81
N GLU A 177 22.97 -12.77 18.18
CA GLU A 177 24.01 -11.97 18.85
C GLU A 177 23.40 -10.67 19.42
N LYS A 178 22.62 -9.94 18.64
CA LYS A 178 22.01 -8.69 19.08
C LYS A 178 20.95 -8.87 20.17
N LYS A 179 20.23 -9.98 20.15
CA LYS A 179 19.30 -10.37 21.24
C LYS A 179 20.06 -10.63 22.54
N GLN A 180 21.16 -11.37 22.47
CA GLN A 180 22.01 -11.66 23.66
C GLN A 180 22.66 -10.40 24.23
N GLU A 181 23.24 -9.54 23.38
CA GLU A 181 23.82 -8.26 23.77
C GLU A 181 22.79 -7.37 24.51
N PHE A 182 21.57 -7.32 24.03
CA PHE A 182 20.51 -6.55 24.67
C PHE A 182 20.06 -7.16 26.02
N GLU A 183 20.01 -8.49 26.15
CA GLU A 183 19.69 -9.17 27.40
C GLU A 183 20.76 -8.93 28.46
N GLU A 184 22.04 -9.06 28.10
CA GLU A 184 23.17 -8.76 28.99
C GLU A 184 23.11 -7.31 29.48
N TYR A 185 22.85 -6.38 28.59
CA TYR A 185 22.71 -4.97 28.95
C TYR A 185 21.53 -4.75 29.92
N GLN A 186 20.40 -5.41 29.71
CA GLN A 186 19.27 -5.34 30.64
C GLN A 186 19.62 -5.89 32.02
N GLN A 187 20.36 -7.02 32.09
CA GLN A 187 20.80 -7.61 33.36
C GLN A 187 21.76 -6.69 34.11
N GLN A 188 22.74 -6.09 33.41
CA GLN A 188 23.66 -5.10 34.00
C GLN A 188 22.91 -3.88 34.53
N LYS A 189 21.93 -3.38 33.78
CA LYS A 189 21.12 -2.22 34.19
C LYS A 189 20.20 -2.54 35.37
N ALA A 190 19.68 -3.74 35.44
CA ALA A 190 18.89 -4.22 36.58
C ALA A 190 19.76 -4.36 37.85
N ALA A 191 20.96 -4.92 37.73
CA ALA A 191 21.92 -5.03 38.82
C ALA A 191 22.36 -3.64 39.33
N ALA A 192 22.63 -2.71 38.43
CA ALA A 192 22.98 -1.32 38.80
C ALA A 192 21.87 -0.58 39.52
N LYS A 193 20.58 -0.83 39.15
CA LYS A 193 19.43 -0.26 39.85
C LYS A 193 19.27 -0.84 41.26
N THR A 194 19.56 -2.11 41.46
CA THR A 194 19.44 -2.78 42.76
C THR A 194 20.52 -2.26 43.73
N SER A 195 21.73 -1.96 43.22
CA SER A 195 22.83 -1.39 44.03
C SER A 195 22.60 0.11 44.39
N SER A 196 21.84 0.87 43.60
CA SER A 196 21.54 2.27 43.88
C SER A 196 20.33 2.51 44.80
N SER A 197 19.55 1.45 45.11
CA SER A 197 18.36 1.55 45.98
C SER A 197 18.64 1.40 47.46
N SER A 198 19.92 1.20 47.87
CA SER A 198 20.31 1.01 49.28
C SER A 198 20.64 2.29 50.04
N GLN A 199 20.38 3.49 49.50
CA GLN A 199 20.43 4.73 50.29
C GLN A 199 19.01 5.08 50.78
N PRO A 200 18.78 5.14 52.10
CA PRO A 200 17.49 5.53 52.62
C PRO A 200 17.30 7.02 52.37
N LYS A 201 16.38 7.38 51.45
CA LYS A 201 15.92 8.73 51.29
C LYS A 201 15.14 9.12 52.55
N ALA A 202 15.69 10.10 53.31
CA ALA A 202 15.07 10.74 54.41
C ALA A 202 13.68 11.28 54.02
N ALA A 203 12.70 10.98 54.87
CA ALA A 203 11.30 11.32 54.69
C ALA A 203 11.11 12.84 54.56
N VAL A 204 10.76 13.31 53.37
CA VAL A 204 10.22 14.64 53.16
C VAL A 204 8.70 14.52 53.21
N ARG A 205 8.11 15.15 54.29
CA ARG A 205 6.67 15.25 54.50
C ARG A 205 5.98 15.90 53.30
N PRO A 206 4.85 15.34 52.82
CA PRO A 206 4.08 15.97 51.74
C PRO A 206 3.40 17.26 52.24
N LYS A 207 3.68 18.38 51.61
CA LYS A 207 2.87 19.61 51.75
C LYS A 207 1.54 19.41 51.02
N VAL A 208 0.47 19.37 51.79
CA VAL A 208 -0.91 19.45 51.35
C VAL A 208 -1.14 20.82 50.72
N GLY A 209 -1.67 20.84 49.51
CA GLY A 209 -2.16 22.06 48.87
C GLY A 209 -1.96 22.14 47.37
N ALA A 210 -2.60 21.29 46.60
CA ALA A 210 -2.79 21.55 45.19
C ALA A 210 -4.29 21.53 44.83
N LYS A 211 -4.81 22.71 44.47
CA LYS A 211 -6.16 22.91 43.95
C LYS A 211 -6.35 22.12 42.64
N PRO A 212 -7.53 21.51 42.41
CA PRO A 212 -7.78 20.81 41.16
C PRO A 212 -7.80 21.79 39.98
N LYS A 213 -7.03 21.45 38.93
CA LYS A 213 -7.09 22.16 37.65
C LYS A 213 -8.43 21.90 36.97
N PRO A 214 -9.08 22.94 36.40
CA PRO A 214 -10.34 22.73 35.68
C PRO A 214 -10.14 21.85 34.44
N ALA A 215 -11.07 20.93 34.24
CA ALA A 215 -11.11 20.01 33.09
C ALA A 215 -11.19 20.84 31.79
N PHE A 216 -10.24 20.60 30.90
CA PHE A 216 -10.19 21.15 29.55
C PHE A 216 -11.29 20.48 28.72
N LYS A 217 -12.37 21.22 28.43
CA LYS A 217 -13.39 20.81 27.44
C LYS A 217 -12.89 21.26 26.07
N PRO A 218 -12.66 20.35 25.10
CA PRO A 218 -12.34 20.76 23.75
C PRO A 218 -13.55 21.44 23.11
N LYS A 219 -13.44 22.72 22.79
CA LYS A 219 -14.38 23.44 21.93
C LYS A 219 -14.16 22.94 20.50
N MET A 220 -15.06 22.15 19.97
CA MET A 220 -15.15 21.88 18.54
C MET A 220 -15.50 23.18 17.82
N PRO A 221 -14.74 23.60 16.81
CA PRO A 221 -15.12 24.72 15.97
C PRO A 221 -16.29 24.29 15.08
N MET A 222 -17.44 24.97 15.20
CA MET A 222 -18.55 24.80 14.28
C MET A 222 -18.13 25.22 12.86
N PRO A 223 -18.52 24.46 11.81
CA PRO A 223 -18.27 24.86 10.43
C PRO A 223 -19.08 26.13 10.12
N LYS A 224 -18.36 27.18 9.68
CA LYS A 224 -18.98 28.41 9.19
C LYS A 224 -19.78 28.09 7.93
N LYS A 225 -21.09 28.34 7.97
CA LYS A 225 -21.97 28.29 6.81
C LYS A 225 -21.47 29.27 5.74
N ASN A 226 -21.11 28.73 4.58
CA ASN A 226 -20.74 29.53 3.41
C ASN A 226 -22.03 30.11 2.78
N PRO A 227 -22.19 31.44 2.63
CA PRO A 227 -23.46 32.00 2.19
C PRO A 227 -23.70 31.97 0.67
N ASN A 228 -22.80 31.40 -0.14
CA ASN A 228 -22.99 31.35 -1.61
C ASN A 228 -22.54 30.04 -2.19
N PRO A 229 -23.46 29.16 -2.64
CA PRO A 229 -23.10 28.06 -3.50
C PRO A 229 -22.77 28.57 -4.92
N PRO A 230 -21.76 28.00 -5.62
CA PRO A 230 -21.48 28.37 -7.00
C PRO A 230 -22.61 27.94 -7.92
N LYS A 231 -23.00 28.82 -8.86
CA LYS A 231 -23.96 28.54 -9.90
C LYS A 231 -23.42 27.47 -10.86
N PRO A 232 -24.28 26.56 -11.36
CA PRO A 232 -23.91 25.63 -12.40
C PRO A 232 -23.56 26.34 -13.71
N PRO A 233 -22.64 25.76 -14.53
CA PRO A 233 -22.31 26.32 -15.82
C PRO A 233 -23.52 26.18 -16.78
N THR A 234 -23.87 27.27 -17.45
CA THR A 234 -24.81 27.30 -18.57
C THR A 234 -24.15 26.68 -19.79
N GLU A 235 -24.75 25.64 -20.32
CA GLU A 235 -24.44 25.07 -21.64
C GLU A 235 -24.78 26.11 -22.73
N GLU A 236 -23.77 26.40 -23.58
CA GLU A 236 -23.94 26.84 -24.94
C GLU A 236 -23.29 25.87 -25.90
#